data_7502a38ebe42727bc5d31bc332d6ce2e
#
_entry.id   7502a38ebe42727bc5d31bc332d6ce2e
#
_cell.length_a   1.000
_cell.length_b   1.000
_cell.length_c   1.000
_cell.angle_alpha   90.00
_cell.angle_beta   90.00
_cell.angle_gamma   90.00
#
_symmetry.space_group_name_H-M   'P 1'
#
loop_
_entity.id
_entity.type
_entity.pdbx_description
1 polymer ?
#
loop_
_entity_poly.entity_id
_entity_poly.type
_entity_poly.pdbx_seq_one_letter_code
_entity_poly.pdbx_strand_id
1 'polypeptide(L)'
;MTEHQGEGYDRAEIKQKMFAEVFYSKTPKIAWKEFAKEFKAQYPNVYGLIERWKEPLKHDDLKNCLLARNKAVLLDGKAYTKYQETALPNIMIDLESEIFCELLKSLYRKRFPAVHIHDAVVIPDTRAQVDVEKVESVMRDVYKKFGLHPTFSVDTY
;
A
#
# COMPACT_ATOMS: atom_id res chain seq x y z
N MET A 1 5.85 -27.73 -1.03
CA MET A 1 4.56 -27.02 -1.22
C MET A 1 3.47 -27.96 -0.78
N THR A 2 3.05 -27.86 0.45
CA THR A 2 1.97 -28.67 1.02
C THR A 2 0.68 -27.89 0.78
N GLU A 3 -0.17 -28.42 -0.08
CA GLU A 3 -1.54 -27.98 -0.29
C GLU A 3 -2.30 -28.13 1.03
N HIS A 4 -2.61 -27.01 1.67
CA HIS A 4 -3.63 -26.99 2.72
C HIS A 4 -5.01 -27.06 2.06
N GLN A 5 -5.51 -28.28 1.88
CA GLN A 5 -6.93 -28.54 1.69
C GLN A 5 -7.64 -28.38 3.06
N GLY A 6 -7.79 -27.15 3.53
CA GLY A 6 -8.76 -26.79 4.55
C GLY A 6 -9.71 -25.82 3.90
N GLU A 7 -11.01 -25.83 4.24
CA GLU A 7 -12.08 -24.98 3.71
C GLU A 7 -11.56 -23.57 3.40
N GLY A 8 -11.09 -23.41 2.17
CA GLY A 8 -10.24 -22.29 1.80
C GLY A 8 -11.11 -21.08 1.52
N TYR A 9 -10.86 -20.00 2.25
CA TYR A 9 -11.35 -18.69 1.86
C TYR A 9 -11.00 -18.42 0.41
N ASP A 10 -11.95 -17.94 -0.35
CA ASP A 10 -11.70 -17.44 -1.69
C ASP A 10 -10.75 -16.22 -1.60
N ARG A 11 -10.07 -15.90 -2.71
CA ARG A 11 -9.12 -14.79 -2.79
C ARG A 11 -9.76 -13.45 -2.38
N ALA A 12 -11.03 -13.22 -2.72
CA ALA A 12 -11.75 -12.01 -2.36
C ALA A 12 -12.03 -11.94 -0.85
N GLU A 13 -12.40 -13.06 -0.24
CA GLU A 13 -12.59 -13.16 1.20
C GLU A 13 -11.29 -12.95 1.97
N ILE A 14 -10.18 -13.55 1.51
CA ILE A 14 -8.85 -13.33 2.10
C ILE A 14 -8.48 -11.85 2.04
N LYS A 15 -8.66 -11.21 0.88
CA LYS A 15 -8.39 -9.77 0.71
C LYS A 15 -9.21 -8.94 1.69
N GLN A 16 -10.51 -9.22 1.78
CA GLN A 16 -11.41 -8.50 2.68
C GLN A 16 -11.01 -8.68 4.16
N LYS A 17 -10.71 -9.91 4.58
CA LYS A 17 -10.27 -10.20 5.94
C LYS A 17 -8.91 -9.57 6.26
N MET A 18 -7.96 -9.62 5.33
CA MET A 18 -6.67 -8.93 5.49
C MET A 18 -6.86 -7.45 5.76
N PHE A 19 -7.69 -6.76 4.96
CA PHE A 19 -7.95 -5.35 5.19
C PHE A 19 -8.71 -5.10 6.50
N ALA A 20 -9.81 -5.81 6.73
CA ALA A 20 -10.67 -5.57 7.89
C ALA A 20 -10.06 -6.00 9.23
N GLU A 21 -9.29 -7.09 9.24
CA GLU A 21 -8.80 -7.70 10.48
C GLU A 21 -7.33 -7.42 10.76
N VAL A 22 -6.50 -7.31 9.72
CA VAL A 22 -5.06 -7.12 9.89
C VAL A 22 -4.67 -5.67 9.69
N PHE A 23 -4.97 -5.06 8.53
CA PHE A 23 -4.48 -3.72 8.21
C PHE A 23 -5.26 -2.59 8.90
N TYR A 24 -6.59 -2.62 8.87
CA TYR A 24 -7.44 -1.50 9.31
C TYR A 24 -8.06 -1.69 10.69
N SER A 25 -7.86 -2.83 11.33
CA SER A 25 -8.39 -3.03 12.69
C SER A 25 -7.54 -2.31 13.74
N LYS A 26 -8.22 -1.80 14.77
CA LYS A 26 -7.54 -1.26 15.96
C LYS A 26 -6.81 -2.39 16.69
N THR A 27 -5.62 -2.11 17.18
CA THR A 27 -4.75 -3.07 17.87
C THR A 27 -5.46 -3.93 18.93
N PRO A 28 -6.31 -3.41 19.83
CA PRO A 28 -6.97 -4.23 20.85
C PRO A 28 -8.01 -5.23 20.30
N LYS A 29 -8.60 -4.94 19.14
CA LYS A 29 -9.64 -5.79 18.52
C LYS A 29 -9.09 -6.90 17.65
N ILE A 30 -7.83 -6.81 17.21
CA ILE A 30 -7.16 -7.84 16.43
C ILE A 30 -7.05 -9.15 17.21
N ALA A 31 -6.78 -9.08 18.51
CA ALA A 31 -6.61 -10.26 19.35
C ALA A 31 -7.84 -11.21 19.39
N TRP A 32 -8.99 -10.74 18.93
CA TRP A 32 -10.26 -11.45 19.02
C TRP A 32 -10.72 -12.05 17.69
N LYS A 33 -10.05 -11.71 16.60
CA LYS A 33 -10.42 -12.17 15.26
C LYS A 33 -9.57 -13.37 14.87
N GLU A 34 -10.22 -14.42 14.43
CA GLU A 34 -9.60 -15.71 14.17
C GLU A 34 -8.57 -15.63 13.04
N PHE A 35 -8.92 -14.99 11.94
CA PHE A 35 -8.03 -14.80 10.81
C PHE A 35 -6.76 -14.01 11.19
N ALA A 36 -6.89 -12.95 11.97
CA ALA A 36 -5.73 -12.18 12.45
C ALA A 36 -4.81 -12.98 13.37
N LYS A 37 -5.36 -13.92 14.18
CA LYS A 37 -4.57 -14.83 15.01
C LYS A 37 -3.79 -15.83 14.17
N GLU A 38 -4.45 -16.41 13.17
CA GLU A 38 -3.81 -17.34 12.23
C GLU A 38 -2.70 -16.65 11.44
N PHE A 39 -3.00 -15.45 10.92
CA PHE A 39 -2.01 -14.63 10.22
C PHE A 39 -0.80 -14.31 11.10
N LYS A 40 -1.03 -13.94 12.35
CA LYS A 40 0.05 -13.68 13.33
C LYS A 40 0.88 -14.93 13.60
N ALA A 41 0.25 -16.09 13.70
CA ALA A 41 0.94 -17.34 13.94
C ALA A 41 1.81 -17.76 12.74
N GLN A 42 1.31 -17.58 11.52
CA GLN A 42 2.02 -17.93 10.29
C GLN A 42 3.11 -16.91 9.93
N TYR A 43 2.86 -15.63 10.17
CA TYR A 43 3.73 -14.52 9.74
C TYR A 43 4.06 -13.55 10.89
N PRO A 44 4.69 -14.02 11.99
CA PRO A 44 4.88 -13.20 13.19
C PRO A 44 5.69 -11.92 12.95
N ASN A 45 6.71 -11.99 12.10
CA ASN A 45 7.54 -10.82 11.77
C ASN A 45 6.78 -9.77 10.96
N VAL A 46 5.97 -10.19 9.98
CA VAL A 46 5.13 -9.30 9.18
C VAL A 46 4.06 -8.67 10.05
N TYR A 47 3.41 -9.48 10.88
CA TYR A 47 2.40 -8.99 11.81
C TYR A 47 2.98 -7.97 12.79
N GLY A 48 4.15 -8.25 13.36
CA GLY A 48 4.86 -7.34 14.27
C GLY A 48 5.23 -6.01 13.58
N LEU A 49 5.61 -6.04 12.31
CA LEU A 49 5.85 -4.83 11.52
C LEU A 49 4.57 -4.01 11.33
N ILE A 50 3.45 -4.67 11.01
CA ILE A 50 2.14 -4.02 10.86
C ILE A 50 1.70 -3.38 12.18
N GLU A 51 1.86 -4.08 13.31
CA GLU A 51 1.54 -3.51 14.64
C GLU A 51 2.38 -2.26 14.94
N ARG A 52 3.68 -2.29 14.64
CA ARG A 52 4.55 -1.12 14.80
C ARG A 52 4.10 0.07 13.95
N TRP A 53 3.65 -0.18 12.73
CA TRP A 53 3.18 0.87 11.83
C TRP A 53 1.80 1.43 12.21
N LYS A 54 1.00 0.65 12.93
CA LYS A 54 -0.28 1.13 13.51
C LYS A 54 -0.07 2.06 14.70
N GLU A 55 1.08 1.99 15.36
CA GLU A 55 1.45 2.86 16.47
C GLU A 55 2.63 3.80 16.14
N PRO A 56 2.53 4.57 15.03
CA PRO A 56 3.66 5.36 14.52
C PRO A 56 4.17 6.41 15.51
N LEU A 57 3.34 6.80 16.47
CA LEU A 57 3.72 7.79 17.49
C LEU A 57 4.67 7.25 18.55
N LYS A 58 4.84 5.93 18.62
CA LYS A 58 5.87 5.29 19.44
C LYS A 58 7.23 5.24 18.74
N HIS A 59 7.26 5.53 17.44
CA HIS A 59 8.48 5.55 16.63
C HIS A 59 8.75 6.97 16.14
N ASP A 60 9.86 7.56 16.59
CA ASP A 60 10.17 8.97 16.33
C ASP A 60 10.22 9.32 14.84
N ASP A 61 10.78 8.46 13.99
CA ASP A 61 10.87 8.70 12.55
C ASP A 61 9.49 8.73 11.87
N LEU A 62 8.64 7.75 12.17
CA LEU A 62 7.28 7.69 11.64
C LEU A 62 6.42 8.80 12.23
N LYS A 63 6.59 9.09 13.54
CA LYS A 63 5.94 10.21 14.21
C LYS A 63 6.25 11.52 13.54
N ASN A 64 7.52 11.82 13.29
CA ASN A 64 7.94 13.07 12.68
C ASN A 64 7.41 13.23 11.25
N CYS A 65 7.44 12.15 10.45
CA CYS A 65 6.88 12.13 9.11
C CYS A 65 5.38 12.45 9.12
N LEU A 66 4.63 11.77 9.96
CA LEU A 66 3.19 11.95 10.07
C LEU A 66 2.81 13.33 10.65
N LEU A 67 3.57 13.83 11.64
CA LEU A 67 3.40 15.14 12.22
C LEU A 67 3.62 16.26 11.20
N ALA A 68 4.65 16.12 10.37
CA ALA A 68 4.94 17.10 9.33
C ALA A 68 3.84 17.20 8.27
N ARG A 69 3.21 16.06 7.93
CA ARG A 69 2.16 15.99 6.90
C ARG A 69 0.78 16.43 7.42
N ASN A 70 0.49 16.26 8.72
CA ASN A 70 -0.84 16.47 9.29
C ASN A 70 -0.85 17.43 10.49
N LYS A 71 -0.18 18.55 10.40
CA LYS A 71 -0.11 19.56 11.49
C LYS A 71 -1.46 19.94 12.11
N ALA A 72 -2.51 19.99 11.29
CA ALA A 72 -3.85 20.37 11.75
C ALA A 72 -4.52 19.30 12.63
N VAL A 73 -4.16 18.03 12.44
CA VAL A 73 -4.76 16.89 13.18
C VAL A 73 -4.21 16.79 14.60
N LEU A 74 -3.06 17.37 14.87
CA LEU A 74 -2.36 17.26 16.16
C LEU A 74 -2.79 18.29 17.21
N LEU A 75 -3.54 19.29 16.81
CA LEU A 75 -3.99 20.36 17.70
C LEU A 75 -5.31 20.04 18.43
N ASP A 76 -6.02 18.98 17.97
CA ASP A 76 -7.27 18.54 18.57
C ASP A 76 -7.10 17.09 19.09
N GLY A 77 -7.21 16.86 20.40
CA GLY A 77 -7.04 15.55 21.02
C GLY A 77 -7.96 14.44 20.47
N LYS A 78 -9.14 14.81 19.93
CA LYS A 78 -10.04 13.83 19.27
C LYS A 78 -9.56 13.46 17.87
N ALA A 79 -9.00 14.38 17.14
CA ALA A 79 -8.41 14.16 15.83
C ALA A 79 -7.17 13.28 15.92
N TYR A 80 -6.39 13.41 16.99
CA TYR A 80 -5.23 12.59 17.28
C TYR A 80 -5.57 11.11 17.47
N THR A 81 -6.61 10.79 18.24
CA THR A 81 -7.05 9.40 18.46
C THR A 81 -7.53 8.77 17.14
N LYS A 82 -8.31 9.51 16.34
CA LYS A 82 -8.76 9.05 15.03
C LYS A 82 -7.60 8.81 14.08
N TYR A 83 -6.59 9.65 14.16
CA TYR A 83 -5.39 9.53 13.36
C TYR A 83 -4.55 8.28 13.68
N GLN A 84 -4.39 7.94 14.96
CA GLN A 84 -3.72 6.70 15.36
C GLN A 84 -4.40 5.46 14.78
N GLU A 85 -5.74 5.47 14.76
CA GLU A 85 -6.53 4.35 14.23
C GLU A 85 -6.40 4.15 12.72
N THR A 86 -6.09 5.22 12.01
CA THR A 86 -5.97 5.24 10.53
C THR A 86 -4.53 5.43 10.05
N ALA A 87 -3.55 5.38 10.96
CA ALA A 87 -2.17 5.70 10.63
C ALA A 87 -1.59 4.81 9.52
N LEU A 88 -1.73 3.49 9.62
CA LEU A 88 -1.22 2.58 8.61
C LEU A 88 -1.89 2.79 7.23
N PRO A 89 -3.24 2.85 7.11
CA PRO A 89 -3.87 3.18 5.85
C PRO A 89 -3.39 4.51 5.25
N ASN A 90 -3.26 5.55 6.06
CA ASN A 90 -2.81 6.85 5.59
C ASN A 90 -1.35 6.81 5.09
N ILE A 91 -0.46 6.10 5.78
CA ILE A 91 0.92 5.89 5.34
C ILE A 91 0.94 5.16 4.00
N MET A 92 0.11 4.13 3.84
CA MET A 92 0.05 3.37 2.58
C MET A 92 -0.46 4.23 1.42
N ILE A 93 -1.52 5.02 1.63
CA ILE A 93 -2.07 5.94 0.62
C ILE A 93 -1.05 7.03 0.27
N ASP A 94 -0.36 7.59 1.25
CA ASP A 94 0.66 8.60 1.04
C ASP A 94 1.83 8.05 0.22
N LEU A 95 2.31 6.85 0.57
CA LEU A 95 3.38 6.16 -0.15
C LEU A 95 2.97 5.83 -1.58
N GLU A 96 1.77 5.31 -1.78
CA GLU A 96 1.20 5.03 -3.10
C GLU A 96 1.16 6.30 -3.94
N SER A 97 0.63 7.39 -3.39
CA SER A 97 0.56 8.68 -4.07
C SER A 97 1.94 9.22 -4.46
N GLU A 98 2.94 9.05 -3.59
CA GLU A 98 4.32 9.46 -3.86
C GLU A 98 4.94 8.66 -5.01
N ILE A 99 4.74 7.33 -5.00
CA ILE A 99 5.20 6.44 -6.07
C ILE A 99 4.56 6.82 -7.40
N PHE A 100 3.23 6.99 -7.45
CA PHE A 100 2.53 7.33 -8.68
C PHE A 100 2.88 8.73 -9.19
N CYS A 101 3.09 9.71 -8.32
CA CYS A 101 3.57 11.03 -8.73
C CYS A 101 4.95 10.95 -9.41
N GLU A 102 5.88 10.20 -8.84
CA GLU A 102 7.23 10.02 -9.43
C GLU A 102 7.16 9.21 -10.73
N LEU A 103 6.27 8.21 -10.77
CA LEU A 103 6.03 7.39 -11.94
C LEU A 103 5.51 8.23 -13.13
N LEU A 104 4.47 9.02 -12.92
CA LEU A 104 3.91 9.90 -13.95
C LEU A 104 4.96 10.89 -14.44
N LYS A 105 5.71 11.54 -13.53
CA LYS A 105 6.80 12.45 -13.90
C LYS A 105 7.85 11.75 -14.76
N SER A 106 8.22 10.51 -14.42
CA SER A 106 9.22 9.74 -15.16
C SER A 106 8.73 9.34 -16.54
N LEU A 107 7.48 8.92 -16.67
CA LEU A 107 6.84 8.61 -17.94
C LEU A 107 6.73 9.87 -18.85
N TYR A 108 6.30 11.00 -18.29
CA TYR A 108 6.23 12.26 -19.04
C TYR A 108 7.61 12.72 -19.57
N ARG A 109 8.67 12.60 -18.76
CA ARG A 109 10.05 12.89 -19.19
C ARG A 109 10.49 12.01 -20.36
N LYS A 110 9.97 10.80 -20.45
CA LYS A 110 10.21 9.85 -21.55
C LYS A 110 9.22 10.00 -22.71
N ARG A 111 8.35 11.02 -22.67
CA ARG A 111 7.30 11.33 -23.65
C ARG A 111 6.19 10.29 -23.76
N PHE A 112 5.93 9.56 -22.67
CA PHE A 112 4.74 8.73 -22.53
C PHE A 112 3.66 9.54 -21.80
N PRO A 113 2.62 10.01 -22.51
CA PRO A 113 1.48 10.62 -21.83
C PRO A 113 0.76 9.54 -21.04
N ALA A 114 0.66 9.70 -19.75
CA ALA A 114 0.11 8.69 -18.86
C ALA A 114 -0.88 9.29 -17.87
N VAL A 115 -1.91 8.54 -17.54
CA VAL A 115 -2.88 8.89 -16.50
C VAL A 115 -2.91 7.78 -15.47
N HIS A 116 -2.95 8.16 -14.20
CA HIS A 116 -3.12 7.23 -13.08
C HIS A 116 -4.61 7.02 -12.81
N ILE A 117 -5.04 5.76 -12.78
CA ILE A 117 -6.41 5.37 -12.42
C ILE A 117 -6.31 4.20 -11.43
N HIS A 118 -6.61 4.45 -10.17
CA HIS A 118 -6.47 3.48 -9.08
C HIS A 118 -5.03 2.91 -9.00
N ASP A 119 -4.88 1.61 -9.15
CA ASP A 119 -3.61 0.88 -9.15
C ASP A 119 -3.00 0.67 -10.55
N ALA A 120 -3.54 1.36 -11.56
CA ALA A 120 -3.14 1.24 -12.95
C ALA A 120 -2.60 2.56 -13.53
N VAL A 121 -1.74 2.42 -14.52
CA VAL A 121 -1.30 3.52 -15.39
C VAL A 121 -1.85 3.27 -16.77
N VAL A 122 -2.64 4.22 -17.27
CA VAL A 122 -3.22 4.18 -18.61
C VAL A 122 -2.41 5.08 -19.52
N ILE A 123 -1.95 4.53 -20.64
CA ILE A 123 -1.23 5.26 -21.69
C ILE A 123 -2.06 5.19 -22.96
N PRO A 124 -2.52 6.32 -23.51
CA PRO A 124 -3.29 6.31 -24.73
C PRO A 124 -2.41 5.88 -25.92
N ASP A 125 -2.88 4.89 -26.66
CA ASP A 125 -2.24 4.48 -27.92
C ASP A 125 -2.60 5.49 -29.03
N THR A 126 -1.81 6.54 -29.13
CA THR A 126 -1.99 7.58 -30.13
C THR A 126 -1.14 7.29 -31.37
N ARG A 127 -1.59 6.39 -32.22
CA ARG A 127 -1.04 6.14 -33.59
C ARG A 127 0.38 5.57 -33.70
N ALA A 128 1.12 5.44 -32.63
CA ALA A 128 2.39 4.71 -32.59
C ALA A 128 2.23 3.64 -31.53
N GLN A 129 2.48 2.40 -31.88
CA GLN A 129 2.47 1.28 -30.96
C GLN A 129 3.29 1.65 -29.71
N VAL A 130 2.63 1.67 -28.56
CA VAL A 130 3.32 1.99 -27.30
C VAL A 130 4.35 0.90 -27.04
N ASP A 131 5.60 1.31 -26.84
CA ASP A 131 6.68 0.41 -26.45
C ASP A 131 6.49 -0.01 -24.98
N VAL A 132 5.75 -1.09 -24.79
CA VAL A 132 5.38 -1.63 -23.47
C VAL A 132 6.63 -1.95 -22.66
N GLU A 133 7.66 -2.56 -23.25
CA GLU A 133 8.90 -2.92 -22.53
C GLU A 133 9.60 -1.68 -21.97
N LYS A 134 9.59 -0.61 -22.73
CA LYS A 134 10.17 0.66 -22.29
C LYS A 134 9.37 1.33 -21.18
N VAL A 135 8.04 1.25 -21.26
CA VAL A 135 7.15 1.72 -20.18
C VAL A 135 7.41 0.91 -18.90
N GLU A 136 7.39 -0.41 -19.00
CA GLU A 136 7.70 -1.29 -17.86
C GLU A 136 9.08 -1.01 -17.25
N SER A 137 10.09 -0.79 -18.09
CA SER A 137 11.43 -0.44 -17.61
C SER A 137 11.41 0.84 -16.78
N VAL A 138 10.71 1.88 -17.25
CA VAL A 138 10.56 3.13 -16.49
C VAL A 138 9.83 2.89 -15.17
N MET A 139 8.78 2.09 -15.20
CA MET A 139 8.02 1.74 -13.99
C MET A 139 8.90 0.99 -12.98
N ARG A 140 9.64 -0.03 -13.42
CA ARG A 140 10.57 -0.79 -12.57
C ARG A 140 11.64 0.10 -11.94
N ASP A 141 12.22 1.03 -12.70
CA ASP A 141 13.22 1.97 -12.20
C ASP A 141 12.67 2.88 -11.11
N VAL A 142 11.41 3.32 -11.24
CA VAL A 142 10.75 4.13 -10.21
C VAL A 142 10.49 3.30 -8.96
N TYR A 143 9.85 2.14 -9.08
CA TYR A 143 9.57 1.28 -7.92
C TYR A 143 10.83 0.85 -7.18
N LYS A 144 11.92 0.60 -7.91
CA LYS A 144 13.22 0.29 -7.32
C LYS A 144 13.77 1.38 -6.40
N LYS A 145 13.49 2.67 -6.69
CA LYS A 145 13.88 3.79 -5.79
C LYS A 145 13.19 3.70 -4.43
N PHE A 146 12.01 3.08 -4.38
CA PHE A 146 11.26 2.83 -3.15
C PHE A 146 11.53 1.45 -2.54
N GLY A 147 12.53 0.71 -3.06
CA GLY A 147 12.87 -0.63 -2.59
C GLY A 147 11.83 -1.71 -2.96
N LEU A 148 10.99 -1.46 -3.95
CA LEU A 148 9.91 -2.34 -4.38
C LEU A 148 10.25 -3.02 -5.70
N HIS A 149 9.78 -4.27 -5.86
CA HIS A 149 9.97 -5.09 -7.06
C HIS A 149 8.64 -5.66 -7.54
N PRO A 150 7.74 -4.82 -8.13
CA PRO A 150 6.43 -5.26 -8.56
C PRO A 150 6.49 -6.14 -9.81
N THR A 151 5.46 -6.94 -9.99
CA THR A 151 5.09 -7.53 -11.28
C THR A 151 3.99 -6.69 -11.91
N PHE A 152 4.02 -6.54 -13.23
CA PHE A 152 3.00 -5.80 -13.97
C PHE A 152 2.19 -6.77 -14.84
N SER A 153 0.91 -6.48 -15.00
CA SER A 153 0.07 -7.04 -16.06
C SER A 153 -0.22 -5.93 -17.08
N VAL A 154 -0.33 -6.31 -18.34
CA VAL A 154 -0.63 -5.37 -19.42
C VAL A 154 -1.95 -5.78 -20.04
N ASP A 155 -2.92 -4.87 -20.03
CA ASP A 155 -4.21 -5.05 -20.66
C ASP A 155 -4.38 -3.99 -21.76
N THR A 156 -4.97 -4.39 -22.87
CA THR A 156 -5.32 -3.50 -23.99
C THR A 156 -6.84 -3.40 -24.09
N TYR A 157 -7.35 -2.19 -24.19
CA TYR A 157 -8.78 -1.89 -24.28
C TYR A 157 -9.15 -1.31 -25.65
#